data_cf9232f9e4b86a334aefe1d5a10cedca
#
_entry.id   cf9232f9e4b86a334aefe1d5a10cedca
#
_cell.length_a   1.000
_cell.length_b   1.000
_cell.length_c   1.000
_cell.angle_alpha   90.00
_cell.angle_beta   90.00
_cell.angle_gamma   90.00
#
_symmetry.space_group_name_H-M   'P 1'
#
loop_
_entity.id
_entity.type
_entity.pdbx_description
1 polymer ?
#
loop_
_entity_poly.entity_id
_entity_poly.type
_entity_poly.pdbx_seq_one_letter_code
_entity_poly.pdbx_strand_id
1 'polypeptide(L)'
;MIDTTPLIFPSLAGLYQTLAPWAEALLRVVVGLALVPHGLRMAFGFFPDTGGPIRDLSMMAEALDKWGYRPGKLWAPLIAATQLIAGPLLALGLFTRAAALPVFLFLLVSNFERWRVGGYFWNTQGLEYTLMWTAGAFYFLARGGGAISLDHAIGRAL
;
A
#
# COMPACT_ATOMS: atom_id res chain seq x y z
N MET A 1 14.99 -15.26 2.28
CA MET A 1 15.49 -16.13 3.39
C MET A 1 14.51 -17.29 3.42
N ILE A 2 14.97 -18.51 3.19
CA ILE A 2 14.12 -19.70 3.29
C ILE A 2 13.95 -19.96 4.78
N ASP A 3 12.71 -20.13 5.24
CA ASP A 3 12.46 -20.54 6.62
C ASP A 3 13.11 -21.92 6.83
N THR A 4 14.04 -21.99 7.76
CA THR A 4 14.78 -23.21 8.08
C THR A 4 14.18 -23.98 9.25
N THR A 5 13.04 -23.52 9.78
CA THR A 5 12.33 -24.18 10.87
C THR A 5 11.82 -25.55 10.40
N PRO A 6 12.14 -26.64 11.12
CA PRO A 6 11.66 -27.98 10.76
C PRO A 6 10.14 -28.05 10.77
N LEU A 7 9.55 -28.57 9.68
CA LEU A 7 8.10 -28.75 9.60
C LEU A 7 7.66 -29.93 10.46
N ILE A 8 6.52 -29.77 11.15
CA ILE A 8 5.85 -30.88 11.86
C ILE A 8 5.45 -32.00 10.87
N PHE A 9 5.02 -31.57 9.66
CA PHE A 9 4.69 -32.48 8.55
C PHE A 9 5.62 -32.22 7.36
N PRO A 10 6.80 -32.91 7.27
CA PRO A 10 7.78 -32.70 6.21
C PRO A 10 7.24 -32.94 4.80
N SER A 11 6.21 -33.78 4.64
CA SER A 11 5.53 -34.05 3.37
C SER A 11 4.88 -32.82 2.74
N LEU A 12 4.58 -31.76 3.51
CA LEU A 12 4.01 -30.52 3.03
C LEU A 12 5.04 -29.50 2.53
N ALA A 13 6.33 -29.78 2.66
CA ALA A 13 7.41 -28.87 2.28
C ALA A 13 7.31 -28.41 0.82
N GLY A 14 7.07 -29.37 -0.11
CA GLY A 14 6.92 -29.08 -1.54
C GLY A 14 5.73 -28.17 -1.83
N LEU A 15 4.61 -28.38 -1.14
CA LEU A 15 3.42 -27.53 -1.26
C LEU A 15 3.72 -26.08 -0.83
N TYR A 16 4.33 -25.90 0.34
CA TYR A 16 4.66 -24.57 0.84
C TYR A 16 5.68 -23.84 -0.03
N GLN A 17 6.70 -24.54 -0.53
CA GLN A 17 7.67 -23.95 -1.46
C GLN A 17 7.02 -23.49 -2.76
N THR A 18 6.02 -24.22 -3.25
CA THR A 18 5.28 -23.85 -4.45
C THR A 18 4.32 -22.66 -4.20
N LEU A 19 3.62 -22.64 -3.06
CA LEU A 19 2.63 -21.64 -2.75
C LEU A 19 3.24 -20.30 -2.30
N ALA A 20 4.38 -20.32 -1.62
CA ALA A 20 4.97 -19.11 -1.04
C ALA A 20 5.17 -17.96 -2.05
N PRO A 21 5.75 -18.16 -3.26
CA PRO A 21 5.92 -17.08 -4.22
C PRO A 21 4.59 -16.54 -4.75
N TRP A 22 3.56 -17.37 -4.88
CA TRP A 22 2.23 -16.94 -5.30
C TRP A 22 1.51 -16.13 -4.21
N ALA A 23 1.61 -16.56 -2.97
CA ALA A 23 1.05 -15.83 -1.83
C ALA A 23 1.70 -14.45 -1.70
N GLU A 24 3.02 -14.38 -1.86
CA GLU A 24 3.79 -13.13 -1.85
C GLU A 24 3.34 -12.20 -3.01
N ALA A 25 3.23 -12.73 -4.24
CA ALA A 25 2.77 -11.96 -5.40
C ALA A 25 1.33 -11.47 -5.22
N LEU A 26 0.42 -12.32 -4.73
CA LEU A 26 -0.97 -11.95 -4.46
C LEU A 26 -1.05 -10.81 -3.42
N LEU A 27 -0.34 -10.94 -2.31
CA LEU A 27 -0.30 -9.89 -1.27
C LEU A 27 0.18 -8.56 -1.88
N ARG A 28 1.22 -8.59 -2.70
CA ARG A 28 1.78 -7.40 -3.35
C ARG A 28 0.76 -6.74 -4.30
N VAL A 29 0.11 -7.54 -5.15
CA VAL A 29 -0.93 -7.06 -6.07
C VAL A 29 -2.07 -6.42 -5.30
N VAL A 30 -2.54 -7.07 -4.23
CA VAL A 30 -3.64 -6.54 -3.41
C VAL A 30 -3.24 -5.24 -2.73
N VAL A 31 -2.06 -5.18 -2.09
CA VAL A 31 -1.56 -3.95 -1.42
C VAL A 31 -1.43 -2.80 -2.42
N GLY A 32 -0.86 -3.05 -3.61
CA GLY A 32 -0.66 -2.01 -4.61
C GLY A 32 -1.96 -1.54 -5.25
N LEU A 33 -2.82 -2.46 -5.69
CA LEU A 33 -4.07 -2.12 -6.37
C LEU A 33 -5.14 -1.54 -5.44
N ALA A 34 -5.13 -1.85 -4.15
CA ALA A 34 -6.06 -1.27 -3.18
C ALA A 34 -5.97 0.27 -3.10
N LEU A 35 -4.84 0.85 -3.47
CA LEU A 35 -4.65 2.31 -3.47
C LEU A 35 -5.24 2.99 -4.70
N VAL A 36 -5.33 2.29 -5.83
CA VAL A 36 -5.72 2.86 -7.13
C VAL A 36 -7.12 3.49 -7.10
N PRO A 37 -8.18 2.84 -6.57
CA PRO A 37 -9.51 3.45 -6.50
C PRO A 37 -9.52 4.77 -5.70
N HIS A 38 -8.72 4.86 -4.64
CA HIS A 38 -8.61 6.08 -3.84
C HIS A 38 -7.94 7.21 -4.64
N GLY A 39 -6.88 6.89 -5.40
CA GLY A 39 -6.22 7.85 -6.28
C GLY A 39 -7.12 8.33 -7.41
N LEU A 40 -7.84 7.40 -8.08
CA LEU A 40 -8.81 7.72 -9.13
C LEU A 40 -9.92 8.64 -8.62
N ARG A 41 -10.44 8.34 -7.43
CA ARG A 41 -11.46 9.16 -6.80
C ARG A 41 -10.95 10.58 -6.53
N MET A 42 -9.79 10.71 -5.96
CA MET A 42 -9.22 12.01 -5.57
C MET A 42 -8.75 12.83 -6.77
N ALA A 43 -8.14 12.22 -7.78
CA ALA A 43 -7.58 12.92 -8.93
C ALA A 43 -8.61 13.20 -10.04
N PHE A 44 -9.59 12.31 -10.22
CA PHE A 44 -10.50 12.34 -11.38
C PHE A 44 -11.99 12.29 -11.00
N GLY A 45 -12.33 12.23 -9.72
CA GLY A 45 -13.73 12.20 -9.26
C GLY A 45 -14.47 10.89 -9.52
N PHE A 46 -13.76 9.78 -9.81
CA PHE A 46 -14.39 8.46 -9.93
C PHE A 46 -15.00 8.02 -8.58
N PHE A 47 -16.04 7.19 -8.63
CA PHE A 47 -16.71 6.67 -7.44
C PHE A 47 -17.23 7.75 -6.48
N PRO A 48 -18.08 8.71 -6.95
CA PRO A 48 -18.46 9.91 -6.20
C PRO A 48 -19.16 9.62 -4.87
N ASP A 49 -19.90 8.50 -4.79
CA ASP A 49 -20.74 8.14 -3.64
C ASP A 49 -20.05 7.16 -2.68
N THR A 50 -18.73 6.98 -2.81
CA THR A 50 -17.97 6.03 -2.00
C THR A 50 -16.94 6.74 -1.09
N GLY A 51 -16.52 6.02 -0.05
CA GLY A 51 -15.44 6.45 0.84
C GLY A 51 -15.82 7.61 1.76
N GLY A 52 -14.80 8.35 2.25
CA GLY A 52 -14.97 9.44 3.21
C GLY A 52 -15.38 10.77 2.56
N PRO A 53 -15.45 11.86 3.35
CA PRO A 53 -15.93 13.16 2.89
C PRO A 53 -15.02 13.84 1.86
N ILE A 54 -13.73 13.53 1.83
CA ILE A 54 -12.75 14.12 0.91
C ILE A 54 -12.91 13.48 -0.48
N ARG A 55 -13.30 14.27 -1.49
CA ARG A 55 -13.66 13.76 -2.82
C ARG A 55 -12.71 14.18 -3.94
N ASP A 56 -11.92 15.23 -3.74
CA ASP A 56 -11.01 15.77 -4.74
C ASP A 56 -9.71 16.32 -4.13
N LEU A 57 -8.78 16.72 -5.00
CA LEU A 57 -7.48 17.24 -4.60
C LEU A 57 -7.56 18.54 -3.79
N SER A 58 -8.56 19.39 -4.07
CA SER A 58 -8.69 20.66 -3.36
C SER A 58 -9.17 20.45 -1.93
N MET A 59 -10.18 19.58 -1.75
CA MET A 59 -10.64 19.16 -0.42
C MET A 59 -9.54 18.45 0.37
N MET A 60 -8.72 17.61 -0.29
CA MET A 60 -7.57 16.98 0.35
C MET A 60 -6.54 18.02 0.79
N ALA A 61 -6.23 19.00 -0.07
CA ALA A 61 -5.27 20.07 0.27
C ALA A 61 -5.74 20.88 1.48
N GLU A 62 -7.02 21.26 1.52
CA GLU A 62 -7.61 21.97 2.66
C GLU A 62 -7.59 21.14 3.95
N ALA A 63 -7.88 19.84 3.85
CA ALA A 63 -7.83 18.93 5.00
C ALA A 63 -6.40 18.82 5.53
N LEU A 64 -5.42 18.65 4.66
CA LEU A 64 -4.00 18.60 5.03
C LEU A 64 -3.54 19.89 5.71
N ASP A 65 -3.93 21.05 5.19
CA ASP A 65 -3.62 22.34 5.83
C ASP A 65 -4.23 22.46 7.24
N LYS A 66 -5.48 21.99 7.42
CA LYS A 66 -6.15 21.93 8.73
C LYS A 66 -5.48 20.95 9.69
N TRP A 67 -4.96 19.84 9.20
CA TRP A 67 -4.25 18.85 10.01
C TRP A 67 -2.79 19.23 10.33
N GLY A 68 -2.30 20.33 9.73
CA GLY A 68 -0.94 20.86 9.99
C GLY A 68 0.09 20.46 8.93
N TYR A 69 -0.28 19.71 7.90
CA TYR A 69 0.60 19.32 6.78
C TYR A 69 0.63 20.41 5.70
N ARG A 70 1.32 21.52 5.98
CA ARG A 70 1.37 22.69 5.09
C ARG A 70 2.62 22.68 4.22
N PRO A 71 2.51 23.06 2.92
CA PRO A 71 1.30 23.44 2.20
C PRO A 71 0.54 22.22 1.64
N GLY A 72 -0.76 22.11 1.93
CA GLY A 72 -1.60 20.99 1.50
C GLY A 72 -1.67 20.83 -0.03
N LYS A 73 -1.59 21.92 -0.77
CA LYS A 73 -1.54 21.93 -2.24
C LYS A 73 -0.34 21.19 -2.84
N LEU A 74 0.75 21.03 -2.09
CA LEU A 74 1.90 20.23 -2.50
C LEU A 74 1.66 18.74 -2.18
N TRP A 75 1.14 18.45 -1.00
CA TRP A 75 0.98 17.07 -0.54
C TRP A 75 -0.18 16.33 -1.19
N ALA A 76 -1.31 16.99 -1.48
CA ALA A 76 -2.46 16.35 -2.10
C ALA A 76 -2.13 15.68 -3.44
N PRO A 77 -1.48 16.35 -4.43
CA PRO A 77 -1.07 15.69 -5.66
C PRO A 77 0.00 14.59 -5.46
N LEU A 78 0.90 14.73 -4.48
CA LEU A 78 1.86 13.67 -4.15
C LEU A 78 1.18 12.42 -3.60
N ILE A 79 0.13 12.58 -2.78
CA ILE A 79 -0.68 11.47 -2.31
C ILE A 79 -1.38 10.78 -3.50
N ALA A 80 -1.99 11.55 -4.40
CA ALA A 80 -2.62 11.00 -5.60
C ALA A 80 -1.60 10.26 -6.49
N ALA A 81 -0.42 10.84 -6.71
CA ALA A 81 0.66 10.20 -7.47
C ALA A 81 1.15 8.91 -6.78
N THR A 82 1.27 8.89 -5.46
CA THR A 82 1.61 7.67 -4.72
C THR A 82 0.57 6.57 -4.98
N GLN A 83 -0.71 6.90 -4.95
CA GLN A 83 -1.79 5.93 -5.16
C GLN A 83 -1.88 5.45 -6.63
N LEU A 84 -1.65 6.35 -7.61
CA LEU A 84 -1.85 6.07 -9.03
C LEU A 84 -0.59 5.60 -9.76
N ILE A 85 0.59 5.87 -9.22
CA ILE A 85 1.88 5.47 -9.83
C ILE A 85 2.57 4.43 -8.96
N ALA A 86 2.86 4.77 -7.68
CA ALA A 86 3.59 3.85 -6.83
C ALA A 86 2.77 2.60 -6.48
N GLY A 87 1.43 2.71 -6.33
CA GLY A 87 0.54 1.57 -6.14
C GLY A 87 0.64 0.54 -7.26
N PRO A 88 0.38 0.90 -8.53
CA PRO A 88 0.56 0.00 -9.67
C PRO A 88 1.98 -0.55 -9.85
N LEU A 89 3.02 0.27 -9.65
CA LEU A 89 4.40 -0.19 -9.69
C LEU A 89 4.66 -1.26 -8.63
N LEU A 90 4.17 -1.05 -7.41
CA LEU A 90 4.23 -2.03 -6.34
C LEU A 90 3.47 -3.31 -6.73
N ALA A 91 2.26 -3.21 -7.28
CA ALA A 91 1.47 -4.36 -7.70
C ALA A 91 2.19 -5.20 -8.76
N LEU A 92 2.81 -4.56 -9.75
CA LEU A 92 3.60 -5.22 -10.80
C LEU A 92 4.93 -5.78 -10.28
N GLY A 93 5.40 -5.32 -9.13
CA GLY A 93 6.73 -5.64 -8.63
C GLY A 93 7.83 -5.03 -9.46
N LEU A 94 7.61 -3.80 -9.94
CA LEU A 94 8.59 -3.01 -10.69
C LEU A 94 9.12 -1.88 -9.82
N PHE A 95 10.45 -1.81 -9.66
CA PHE A 95 11.11 -0.92 -8.70
C PHE A 95 10.49 -1.05 -7.31
N THR A 96 10.26 -2.27 -6.88
CA THR A 96 9.38 -2.62 -5.74
C THR A 96 9.72 -1.83 -4.49
N ARG A 97 10.99 -1.77 -4.08
CA ARG A 97 11.39 -1.03 -2.87
C ARG A 97 11.17 0.48 -3.00
N ALA A 98 11.51 1.04 -4.17
CA ALA A 98 11.30 2.45 -4.45
C ALA A 98 9.80 2.82 -4.47
N ALA A 99 8.95 1.95 -5.02
CA ALA A 99 7.50 2.12 -5.00
C ALA A 99 6.90 1.90 -3.61
N ALA A 100 7.40 0.92 -2.86
CA ALA A 100 6.92 0.62 -1.51
C ALA A 100 7.23 1.75 -0.50
N LEU A 101 8.31 2.49 -0.69
CA LEU A 101 8.69 3.57 0.23
C LEU A 101 7.63 4.68 0.34
N PRO A 102 7.22 5.36 -0.74
CA PRO A 102 6.17 6.38 -0.66
C PRO A 102 4.83 5.79 -0.22
N VAL A 103 4.48 4.56 -0.62
CA VAL A 103 3.28 3.87 -0.15
C VAL A 103 3.33 3.67 1.36
N PHE A 104 4.42 3.16 1.89
CA PHE A 104 4.60 2.94 3.33
C PHE A 104 4.49 4.26 4.12
N LEU A 105 5.22 5.31 3.69
CA LEU A 105 5.19 6.61 4.36
C LEU A 105 3.79 7.24 4.33
N PHE A 106 3.10 7.19 3.20
CA PHE A 106 1.72 7.66 3.08
C PHE A 106 0.77 6.91 4.03
N LEU A 107 0.85 5.57 4.07
CA LEU A 107 0.01 4.76 4.93
C LEU A 107 0.35 4.94 6.41
N LEU A 108 1.62 5.15 6.75
CA LEU A 108 2.04 5.43 8.13
C LEU A 108 1.41 6.73 8.66
N VAL A 109 1.46 7.81 7.86
CA VAL A 109 0.78 9.08 8.19
C VAL A 109 -0.74 8.87 8.24
N SER A 110 -1.30 8.11 7.31
CA SER A 110 -2.73 7.79 7.29
C SER A 110 -3.18 7.05 8.55
N ASN A 111 -2.36 6.13 9.10
CA ASN A 111 -2.67 5.46 10.37
C ASN A 111 -2.79 6.46 11.52
N PHE A 112 -1.88 7.42 11.61
CA PHE A 112 -1.91 8.45 12.65
C PHE A 112 -3.18 9.30 12.56
N GLU A 113 -3.54 9.77 11.36
CA GLU A 113 -4.76 10.56 11.15
C GLU A 113 -6.04 9.74 11.38
N ARG A 114 -6.07 8.49 10.93
CA ARG A 114 -7.18 7.58 11.18
C ARG A 114 -7.39 7.29 12.65
N TRP A 115 -6.31 7.10 13.42
CA TRP A 115 -6.39 6.96 14.86
C TRP A 115 -7.01 8.19 15.54
N ARG A 116 -6.66 9.39 15.08
CA ARG A 116 -7.20 10.65 15.63
C ARG A 116 -8.69 10.85 15.31
N VAL A 117 -9.15 10.36 14.15
CA VAL A 117 -10.54 10.54 13.69
C VAL A 117 -11.47 9.48 14.27
N GLY A 118 -11.12 8.19 14.16
CA GLY A 118 -12.01 7.07 14.43
C GLY A 118 -11.45 6.00 15.36
N GLY A 119 -10.26 6.20 15.91
CA GLY A 119 -9.61 5.21 16.76
C GLY A 119 -9.17 3.97 15.98
N TYR A 120 -9.46 2.79 16.52
CA TYR A 120 -9.01 1.52 15.93
C TYR A 120 -9.93 1.00 14.82
N PHE A 121 -11.24 0.90 15.06
CA PHE A 121 -12.16 0.15 14.22
C PHE A 121 -12.49 0.84 12.89
N TRP A 122 -12.56 0.06 11.81
CA TRP A 122 -12.82 0.55 10.45
C TRP A 122 -14.18 1.20 10.25
N ASN A 123 -15.23 0.71 10.95
CA ASN A 123 -16.60 1.24 10.86
C ASN A 123 -16.74 2.65 11.44
N THR A 124 -15.79 3.07 12.28
CA THR A 124 -15.66 4.43 12.78
C THR A 124 -14.61 5.26 12.00
N GLN A 125 -14.17 4.79 10.82
CA GLN A 125 -13.10 5.35 10.02
C GLN A 125 -11.70 5.24 10.69
N GLY A 126 -11.52 4.29 11.59
CA GLY A 126 -10.27 4.04 12.29
C GLY A 126 -9.18 3.40 11.44
N LEU A 127 -8.05 3.12 12.08
CA LEU A 127 -6.80 2.72 11.40
C LEU A 127 -6.72 1.23 11.02
N GLU A 128 -7.65 0.39 11.43
CA GLU A 128 -7.60 -1.07 11.29
C GLU A 128 -7.15 -1.54 9.90
N TYR A 129 -7.82 -1.05 8.84
CA TYR A 129 -7.43 -1.41 7.47
C TYR A 129 -6.11 -0.79 7.03
N THR A 130 -5.90 0.49 7.33
CA THR A 130 -4.66 1.17 6.92
C THR A 130 -3.44 0.57 7.61
N LEU A 131 -3.58 0.02 8.81
CA LEU A 131 -2.51 -0.68 9.52
C LEU A 131 -2.11 -1.96 8.79
N MET A 132 -3.08 -2.76 8.31
CA MET A 132 -2.80 -3.96 7.52
C MET A 132 -2.06 -3.63 6.21
N TRP A 133 -2.50 -2.59 5.50
CA TRP A 133 -1.84 -2.12 4.28
C TRP A 133 -0.43 -1.58 4.56
N THR A 134 -0.24 -0.89 5.67
CA THR A 134 1.08 -0.39 6.10
C THR A 134 2.04 -1.54 6.36
N ALA A 135 1.60 -2.59 7.05
CA ALA A 135 2.41 -3.78 7.29
C ALA A 135 2.80 -4.48 5.97
N GLY A 136 1.85 -4.59 5.03
CA GLY A 136 2.12 -5.11 3.68
C GLY A 136 3.13 -4.26 2.90
N ALA A 137 3.00 -2.94 2.91
CA ALA A 137 3.94 -2.03 2.26
C ALA A 137 5.34 -2.12 2.89
N PHE A 138 5.43 -2.20 4.22
CA PHE A 138 6.69 -2.41 4.93
C PHE A 138 7.36 -3.74 4.57
N TYR A 139 6.57 -4.81 4.46
CA TYR A 139 7.08 -6.10 4.01
C TYR A 139 7.78 -6.00 2.66
N PHE A 140 7.15 -5.36 1.65
CA PHE A 140 7.75 -5.21 0.32
C PHE A 140 8.88 -4.19 0.26
N LEU A 141 8.88 -3.18 1.13
CA LEU A 141 10.03 -2.28 1.29
C LEU A 141 11.27 -3.05 1.75
N ALA A 142 11.11 -3.96 2.71
CA ALA A 142 12.21 -4.78 3.23
C ALA A 142 12.58 -5.93 2.28
N ARG A 143 11.59 -6.67 1.79
CA ARG A 143 11.75 -7.91 1.02
C ARG A 143 12.06 -7.67 -0.47
N GLY A 144 11.44 -6.63 -1.08
CA GLY A 144 11.45 -6.42 -2.53
C GLY A 144 10.34 -7.20 -3.25
N GLY A 145 10.47 -7.36 -4.56
CA GLY A 145 9.41 -7.87 -5.44
C GLY A 145 9.09 -9.36 -5.35
N GLY A 146 10.03 -10.17 -4.83
CA GLY A 146 9.88 -11.62 -4.81
C GLY A 146 10.10 -12.28 -6.17
N ALA A 147 9.96 -13.61 -6.22
CA ALA A 147 10.23 -14.41 -7.42
C ALA A 147 9.27 -14.15 -8.60
N ILE A 148 8.03 -13.78 -8.30
CA ILE A 148 7.00 -13.45 -9.32
C ILE A 148 6.86 -11.93 -9.36
N SER A 149 7.83 -11.24 -9.97
CA SER A 149 7.85 -9.77 -10.08
C SER A 149 8.55 -9.34 -11.38
N LEU A 150 8.27 -8.13 -11.84
CA LEU A 150 9.00 -7.56 -12.96
C LEU A 150 10.47 -7.29 -12.60
N ASP A 151 10.78 -6.91 -11.37
CA ASP A 151 12.16 -6.77 -10.90
C ASP A 151 12.96 -8.08 -11.08
N HIS A 152 12.34 -9.22 -10.75
CA HIS A 152 12.95 -10.53 -10.95
C HIS A 152 13.10 -10.86 -12.44
N ALA A 153 12.08 -10.59 -13.25
CA ALA A 153 12.08 -10.87 -14.69
C ALA A 153 13.16 -10.09 -15.46
N ILE A 154 13.43 -8.84 -15.05
CA ILE A 154 14.48 -8.01 -15.66
C ILE A 154 15.86 -8.22 -15.01
N GLY A 155 15.96 -9.07 -13.99
CA GLY A 155 17.21 -9.38 -13.28
C GLY A 155 17.78 -8.20 -12.48
N ARG A 156 16.97 -7.21 -12.12
CA ARG A 156 17.37 -6.01 -11.37
C ARG A 156 16.37 -5.69 -10.27
N ALA A 157 16.87 -5.38 -9.09
CA ALA A 157 16.11 -4.81 -7.99
C ALA A 157 16.83 -3.55 -7.50
N LEU A 158 16.06 -2.53 -7.11
CA LEU A 158 16.60 -1.36 -6.42
C LEU A 158 16.70 -1.65 -4.91
#